data_9877dfb8132dbceb1de65a74701861be
#
_entry.id   9877dfb8132dbceb1de65a74701861be
#
_cell.length_a   1.000
_cell.length_b   1.000
_cell.length_c   1.000
_cell.angle_alpha   90.00
_cell.angle_beta   90.00
_cell.angle_gamma   90.00
#
_symmetry.space_group_name_H-M   'P 1'
#
loop_
_entity.id
_entity.type
_entity.pdbx_description
1 polymer ?
#
loop_
_entity_poly.entity_id
_entity_poly.type
_entity_poly.pdbx_seq_one_letter_code
_entity_poly.pdbx_strand_id
1 'polypeptide(L)'
;TAYKKANRKFHPDDSVIDVEGVKIGGGNFAVIAGPCSIESEEQITYCAQRVKAAGASLLRGGAFKPRTSPYSFQGMRSEGLDLLKLARRATGSPIVTEIMNTEHLPLFENVDLIQVGARNMQNFELLKAVGRQKKPVLLKRGLANTLEEFVMSAEYIMAEGNENVILCERGIRTFETSMRNTLDLAGVVMLHKMTHLPVVVDPSHACGHAWMVPCLLYTSPSPRDS
;
A
#
# COMPACT_ATOMS: atom_id res chain seq x y z
N THR A 1 23.99 -5.86 11.35
CA THR A 1 22.88 -5.90 10.38
C THR A 1 22.03 -4.64 10.59
N ALA A 2 21.77 -3.90 9.54
CA ALA A 2 21.06 -2.61 9.59
C ALA A 2 19.58 -2.77 9.99
N TYR A 3 18.98 -3.92 9.67
CA TYR A 3 17.63 -4.30 10.07
C TYR A 3 17.61 -5.74 10.59
N LYS A 4 16.78 -6.03 11.58
CA LYS A 4 16.73 -7.34 12.27
C LYS A 4 15.37 -8.00 12.15
N LYS A 5 14.29 -7.31 12.57
CA LYS A 5 12.93 -7.84 12.56
C LYS A 5 12.44 -8.12 11.14
N ALA A 6 12.71 -7.23 10.18
CA ALA A 6 12.34 -7.41 8.79
C ALA A 6 13.27 -8.35 7.99
N ASN A 7 14.37 -8.83 8.58
CA ASN A 7 15.38 -9.57 7.87
C ASN A 7 15.04 -11.06 7.78
N ARG A 8 14.96 -11.59 6.56
CA ARG A 8 14.69 -13.03 6.30
C ARG A 8 15.65 -13.97 7.02
N LYS A 9 16.90 -13.55 7.25
CA LYS A 9 17.88 -14.37 7.97
C LYS A 9 17.45 -14.72 9.40
N PHE A 10 16.69 -13.84 10.05
CA PHE A 10 16.19 -14.03 11.41
C PHE A 10 14.74 -14.57 11.45
N HIS A 11 14.05 -14.48 10.32
CA HIS A 11 12.70 -15.00 10.12
C HIS A 11 12.63 -15.68 8.74
N PRO A 12 13.01 -16.97 8.65
CA PRO A 12 13.15 -17.67 7.34
C PRO A 12 11.83 -17.85 6.58
N ASP A 13 10.74 -18.06 7.30
CA ASP A 13 9.42 -18.31 6.73
C ASP A 13 8.74 -17.01 6.30
N ASP A 14 7.94 -17.10 5.25
CA ASP A 14 7.16 -15.95 4.77
C ASP A 14 6.12 -15.52 5.80
N SER A 15 6.02 -14.22 6.04
CA SER A 15 4.93 -13.67 6.83
C SER A 15 3.63 -13.66 6.05
N VAL A 16 2.54 -13.99 6.73
CA VAL A 16 1.17 -13.85 6.24
C VAL A 16 0.47 -12.79 7.08
N ILE A 17 0.05 -11.72 6.43
CA ILE A 17 -0.67 -10.62 7.10
C ILE A 17 -2.15 -10.80 6.86
N ASP A 18 -2.91 -10.85 7.95
CA ASP A 18 -4.38 -10.90 7.90
C ASP A 18 -4.97 -9.49 8.00
N VAL A 19 -5.81 -9.14 7.02
CA VAL A 19 -6.57 -7.89 7.00
C VAL A 19 -8.04 -8.22 6.98
N GLU A 20 -8.67 -8.31 8.15
CA GLU A 20 -10.10 -8.65 8.31
C GLU A 20 -10.47 -9.93 7.52
N GLY A 21 -9.68 -10.98 7.67
CA GLY A 21 -9.87 -12.27 7.01
C GLY A 21 -9.27 -12.39 5.60
N VAL A 22 -8.73 -11.32 5.04
CA VAL A 22 -7.98 -11.38 3.78
C VAL A 22 -6.50 -11.59 4.07
N LYS A 23 -5.97 -12.73 3.68
CA LYS A 23 -4.55 -13.08 3.86
C LYS A 23 -3.70 -12.56 2.72
N ILE A 24 -2.58 -11.91 3.06
CA ILE A 24 -1.61 -11.36 2.10
C ILE A 24 -0.22 -11.92 2.44
N GLY A 25 0.45 -12.50 1.47
CA GLY A 25 1.75 -13.17 1.63
C GLY A 25 1.63 -14.69 1.83
N GLY A 26 2.76 -15.40 1.89
CA GLY A 26 2.81 -16.83 2.08
C GLY A 26 2.05 -17.64 1.00
N GLY A 27 2.13 -17.23 -0.27
CA GLY A 27 1.39 -17.84 -1.38
C GLY A 27 -0.07 -17.39 -1.53
N ASN A 28 -0.59 -16.52 -0.65
CA ASN A 28 -1.93 -15.96 -0.81
C ASN A 28 -1.90 -14.77 -1.76
N PHE A 29 -2.85 -14.74 -2.69
CA PHE A 29 -3.02 -13.66 -3.65
C PHE A 29 -4.20 -12.76 -3.25
N ALA A 30 -3.96 -11.47 -3.15
CA ALA A 30 -4.98 -10.48 -2.81
C ALA A 30 -4.96 -9.32 -3.81
N VAL A 31 -6.14 -8.87 -4.20
CA VAL A 31 -6.31 -7.72 -5.10
C VAL A 31 -6.84 -6.54 -4.29
N ILE A 32 -6.06 -5.46 -4.28
CA ILE A 32 -6.44 -4.17 -3.67
C ILE A 32 -6.84 -3.24 -4.82
N ALA A 33 -8.11 -2.90 -4.93
CA ALA A 33 -8.61 -2.06 -6.01
C ALA A 33 -9.51 -0.93 -5.49
N GLY A 34 -9.60 0.14 -6.27
CA GLY A 34 -10.41 1.31 -5.95
C GLY A 34 -9.79 2.61 -6.44
N PRO A 35 -10.49 3.74 -6.32
CA PRO A 35 -10.05 5.01 -6.87
C PRO A 35 -8.81 5.54 -6.13
N CYS A 36 -7.96 6.26 -6.86
CA CYS A 36 -6.83 6.95 -6.23
C CYS A 36 -7.29 8.03 -5.26
N SER A 37 -8.38 8.71 -5.58
CA SER A 37 -9.00 9.78 -4.79
C SER A 37 -10.49 9.54 -4.63
N ILE A 38 -11.02 9.80 -3.45
CA ILE A 38 -12.46 9.87 -3.21
C ILE A 38 -12.90 11.29 -3.54
N GLU A 39 -13.87 11.42 -4.44
CA GLU A 39 -14.33 12.71 -4.95
C GLU A 39 -15.83 12.94 -4.69
N SER A 40 -16.61 11.86 -4.53
CA SER A 40 -18.02 11.91 -4.17
C SER A 40 -18.51 10.57 -3.61
N GLU A 41 -19.67 10.58 -2.95
CA GLU A 41 -20.34 9.36 -2.49
C GLU A 41 -20.71 8.45 -3.66
N GLU A 42 -21.25 9.01 -4.74
CA GLU A 42 -21.64 8.26 -5.94
C GLU A 42 -20.42 7.55 -6.55
N GLN A 43 -19.30 8.26 -6.71
CA GLN A 43 -18.06 7.72 -7.26
C GLN A 43 -17.55 6.53 -6.43
N ILE A 44 -17.39 6.71 -5.11
CA ILE A 44 -16.82 5.66 -4.27
C ILE A 44 -17.74 4.44 -4.15
N THR A 45 -19.06 4.66 -4.07
CA THR A 45 -20.04 3.58 -3.99
C THR A 45 -20.07 2.78 -5.29
N TYR A 46 -20.12 3.45 -6.43
CA TYR A 46 -20.06 2.81 -7.75
C TYR A 46 -18.76 2.01 -7.91
N CYS A 47 -17.62 2.62 -7.63
CA CYS A 47 -16.32 1.94 -7.71
C CYS A 47 -16.26 0.72 -6.79
N ALA A 48 -16.71 0.85 -5.55
CA ALA A 48 -16.69 -0.24 -4.57
C ALA A 48 -17.49 -1.46 -5.05
N GLN A 49 -18.69 -1.25 -5.56
CA GLN A 49 -19.52 -2.32 -6.10
C GLN A 49 -18.86 -2.99 -7.31
N ARG A 50 -18.31 -2.20 -8.23
CA ARG A 50 -17.65 -2.71 -9.45
C ARG A 50 -16.39 -3.52 -9.16
N VAL A 51 -15.50 -3.02 -8.29
CA VAL A 51 -14.28 -3.75 -7.95
C VAL A 51 -14.57 -4.99 -7.14
N LYS A 52 -15.58 -4.96 -6.25
CA LYS A 52 -16.05 -6.15 -5.52
C LYS A 52 -16.58 -7.23 -6.46
N ALA A 53 -17.44 -6.84 -7.40
CA ALA A 53 -17.98 -7.76 -8.41
C ALA A 53 -16.89 -8.34 -9.32
N ALA A 54 -15.80 -7.59 -9.56
CA ALA A 54 -14.63 -8.06 -10.31
C ALA A 54 -13.68 -8.94 -9.49
N GLY A 55 -13.96 -9.20 -8.21
CA GLY A 55 -13.16 -10.10 -7.37
C GLY A 55 -12.08 -9.41 -6.54
N ALA A 56 -12.10 -8.09 -6.39
CA ALA A 56 -11.17 -7.41 -5.49
C ALA A 56 -11.38 -7.86 -4.03
N SER A 57 -10.27 -8.11 -3.34
CA SER A 57 -10.26 -8.55 -1.93
C SER A 57 -10.42 -7.38 -0.96
N LEU A 58 -9.80 -6.25 -1.27
CA LEU A 58 -9.83 -5.03 -0.48
C LEU A 58 -10.20 -3.82 -1.35
N LEU A 59 -10.93 -2.88 -0.73
CA LEU A 59 -11.28 -1.60 -1.36
C LEU A 59 -10.27 -0.54 -0.92
N ARG A 60 -9.62 0.13 -1.87
CA ARG A 60 -8.83 1.33 -1.57
C ARG A 60 -9.57 2.59 -1.96
N GLY A 61 -9.28 3.67 -1.23
CA GLY A 61 -9.74 5.02 -1.59
C GLY A 61 -8.92 6.05 -0.84
N GLY A 62 -8.41 7.07 -1.53
CA GLY A 62 -7.62 8.12 -0.90
C GLY A 62 -8.50 9.27 -0.40
N ALA A 63 -8.60 9.44 0.91
CA ALA A 63 -9.29 10.57 1.53
C ALA A 63 -8.38 11.79 1.67
N PHE A 64 -7.10 11.58 1.92
CA PHE A 64 -6.06 12.59 1.99
C PHE A 64 -5.13 12.45 0.79
N LYS A 65 -4.76 13.57 0.15
CA LYS A 65 -3.95 13.54 -1.07
C LYS A 65 -2.73 14.45 -0.98
N PRO A 66 -1.51 13.89 -0.95
CA PRO A 66 -0.31 14.68 -1.15
C PRO A 66 -0.23 15.12 -2.60
N ARG A 67 -0.21 16.42 -2.83
CA ARG A 67 -0.08 16.99 -4.18
C ARG A 67 1.18 17.80 -4.29
N THR A 68 1.80 17.76 -5.46
CA THR A 68 2.97 18.60 -5.76
C THR A 68 2.59 20.08 -5.84
N SER A 69 1.40 20.38 -6.37
CA SER A 69 0.86 21.73 -6.40
C SER A 69 -0.11 21.97 -5.24
N PRO A 70 0.03 23.07 -4.48
CA PRO A 70 -0.90 23.42 -3.41
C PRO A 70 -2.30 23.79 -3.91
N TYR A 71 -2.41 24.10 -5.20
CA TYR A 71 -3.69 24.46 -5.84
C TYR A 71 -4.49 23.24 -6.33
N SER A 72 -3.89 22.04 -6.28
CA SER A 72 -4.58 20.81 -6.65
C SER A 72 -5.49 20.32 -5.53
N PHE A 73 -6.51 19.55 -5.88
CA PHE A 73 -7.42 18.90 -4.91
C PHE A 73 -6.66 18.08 -3.88
N GLN A 74 -6.80 18.43 -2.60
CA GLN A 74 -6.06 17.84 -1.48
C GLN A 74 -6.75 16.63 -0.85
N GLY A 75 -7.88 16.16 -1.41
CA GLY A 75 -8.73 15.11 -0.87
C GLY A 75 -9.89 15.65 0.00
N MET A 76 -10.87 14.80 0.24
CA MET A 76 -12.05 15.12 1.08
C MET A 76 -11.77 14.98 2.58
N ARG A 77 -10.57 14.58 2.96
CA ARG A 77 -10.14 14.45 4.37
C ARG A 77 -11.07 13.53 5.19
N SER A 78 -11.55 13.99 6.35
CA SER A 78 -12.45 13.21 7.23
C SER A 78 -13.76 12.79 6.52
N GLU A 79 -14.35 13.67 5.72
CA GLU A 79 -15.54 13.34 4.94
C GLU A 79 -15.26 12.17 3.97
N GLY A 80 -14.10 12.19 3.29
CA GLY A 80 -13.68 11.09 2.44
C GLY A 80 -13.51 9.76 3.19
N LEU A 81 -13.05 9.79 4.44
CA LEU A 81 -12.99 8.60 5.29
C LEU A 81 -14.40 8.07 5.62
N ASP A 82 -15.35 8.95 5.88
CA ASP A 82 -16.73 8.54 6.17
C ASP A 82 -17.40 7.93 4.95
N LEU A 83 -17.16 8.48 3.77
CA LEU A 83 -17.61 7.91 2.49
C LEU A 83 -16.97 6.53 2.23
N LEU A 84 -15.70 6.35 2.54
CA LEU A 84 -15.03 5.06 2.40
C LEU A 84 -15.61 4.02 3.37
N LYS A 85 -15.90 4.42 4.62
CA LYS A 85 -16.59 3.56 5.61
C LYS A 85 -18.00 3.18 5.16
N LEU A 86 -18.72 4.10 4.51
CA LEU A 86 -20.02 3.81 3.91
C LEU A 86 -19.91 2.73 2.84
N ALA A 87 -18.95 2.87 1.92
CA ALA A 87 -18.67 1.88 0.88
C ALA A 87 -18.24 0.52 1.46
N ARG A 88 -17.47 0.51 2.56
CA ARG A 88 -17.13 -0.71 3.32
C ARG A 88 -18.38 -1.42 3.83
N ARG A 89 -19.29 -0.70 4.46
CA ARG A 89 -20.56 -1.29 4.96
C ARG A 89 -21.41 -1.86 3.83
N ALA A 90 -21.45 -1.18 2.68
CA ALA A 90 -22.25 -1.60 1.54
C ALA A 90 -21.70 -2.85 0.83
N THR A 91 -20.39 -3.07 0.84
CA THR A 91 -19.74 -4.17 0.10
C THR A 91 -19.16 -5.27 0.99
N GLY A 92 -18.98 -5.02 2.28
CA GLY A 92 -18.27 -5.91 3.19
C GLY A 92 -16.76 -6.02 2.91
N SER A 93 -16.21 -5.19 2.04
CA SER A 93 -14.77 -5.22 1.70
C SER A 93 -13.96 -4.46 2.74
N PRO A 94 -12.87 -5.04 3.28
CA PRO A 94 -11.92 -4.29 4.10
C PRO A 94 -11.36 -3.09 3.34
N ILE A 95 -11.09 -1.99 4.04
CA ILE A 95 -10.69 -0.72 3.43
C ILE A 95 -9.23 -0.37 3.67
N VAL A 96 -8.62 0.20 2.64
CA VAL A 96 -7.25 0.72 2.63
C VAL A 96 -7.28 2.21 2.32
N THR A 97 -6.64 3.02 3.14
CA THR A 97 -6.48 4.45 2.85
C THR A 97 -5.16 5.00 3.37
N GLU A 98 -4.67 6.07 2.75
CA GLU A 98 -3.39 6.68 3.06
C GLU A 98 -3.49 7.64 4.25
N ILE A 99 -2.59 7.46 5.22
CA ILE A 99 -2.35 8.43 6.29
C ILE A 99 -1.25 9.41 5.88
N MET A 100 -1.45 10.69 6.17
CA MET A 100 -0.52 11.74 5.80
C MET A 100 0.26 12.30 7.00
N ASN A 101 -0.35 12.27 8.18
CA ASN A 101 0.15 12.92 9.38
C ASN A 101 -0.24 12.09 10.61
N THR A 102 0.58 12.13 11.65
CA THR A 102 0.31 11.49 12.94
C THR A 102 -0.96 11.98 13.60
N GLU A 103 -1.31 13.25 13.43
CA GLU A 103 -2.55 13.85 13.94
C GLU A 103 -3.82 13.19 13.39
N HIS A 104 -3.72 12.53 12.23
CA HIS A 104 -4.85 11.83 11.62
C HIS A 104 -5.12 10.44 12.21
N LEU A 105 -4.22 9.89 13.02
CA LEU A 105 -4.37 8.53 13.57
C LEU A 105 -5.72 8.26 14.25
N PRO A 106 -6.30 9.19 15.05
CA PRO A 106 -7.61 8.95 15.63
C PRO A 106 -8.73 8.74 14.62
N LEU A 107 -8.62 9.32 13.42
CA LEU A 107 -9.58 9.16 12.33
C LEU A 107 -9.51 7.78 11.67
N PHE A 108 -8.41 7.05 11.89
CA PHE A 108 -8.13 5.75 11.26
C PHE A 108 -8.60 4.55 12.11
N GLU A 109 -9.34 4.79 13.21
CA GLU A 109 -9.84 3.73 14.09
C GLU A 109 -10.60 2.63 13.32
N ASN A 110 -11.41 3.00 12.34
CA ASN A 110 -12.21 2.09 11.53
C ASN A 110 -11.60 1.79 10.13
N VAL A 111 -10.32 2.05 9.94
CA VAL A 111 -9.57 1.66 8.74
C VAL A 111 -8.91 0.31 8.98
N ASP A 112 -9.00 -0.61 8.03
CA ASP A 112 -8.53 -1.99 8.20
C ASP A 112 -7.05 -2.15 7.83
N LEU A 113 -6.56 -1.40 6.86
CA LEU A 113 -5.17 -1.37 6.41
C LEU A 113 -4.71 0.08 6.21
N ILE A 114 -3.74 0.51 7.00
CA ILE A 114 -3.19 1.88 6.92
C ILE A 114 -2.12 1.92 5.84
N GLN A 115 -2.31 2.74 4.80
CA GLN A 115 -1.29 2.97 3.79
C GLN A 115 -0.39 4.14 4.19
N VAL A 116 0.92 3.93 4.14
CA VAL A 116 1.93 4.99 4.18
C VAL A 116 2.41 5.25 2.75
N GLY A 117 2.17 6.43 2.24
CA GLY A 117 2.48 6.80 0.87
C GLY A 117 3.99 6.92 0.60
N ALA A 118 4.36 6.84 -0.67
CA ALA A 118 5.76 6.87 -1.10
C ALA A 118 6.53 8.12 -0.63
N ARG A 119 5.88 9.27 -0.56
CA ARG A 119 6.50 10.53 -0.06
C ARG A 119 6.76 10.51 1.44
N ASN A 120 6.10 9.63 2.20
CA ASN A 120 6.24 9.46 3.64
C ASN A 120 7.04 8.20 4.02
N MET A 121 7.66 7.50 3.05
CA MET A 121 8.43 6.29 3.33
C MET A 121 9.54 6.51 4.37
N GLN A 122 10.12 7.69 4.39
CA GLN A 122 11.17 8.10 5.34
C GLN A 122 10.70 9.15 6.35
N ASN A 123 9.41 9.33 6.51
CA ASN A 123 8.84 10.10 7.62
C ASN A 123 8.85 9.24 8.89
N PHE A 124 10.01 9.17 9.55
CA PHE A 124 10.25 8.24 10.66
C PHE A 124 9.31 8.47 11.84
N GLU A 125 8.90 9.69 12.11
CA GLU A 125 7.92 9.95 13.17
C GLU A 125 6.54 9.36 12.83
N LEU A 126 6.11 9.46 11.57
CA LEU A 126 4.89 8.80 11.11
C LEU A 126 5.04 7.27 11.17
N LEU A 127 6.19 6.72 10.75
CA LEU A 127 6.45 5.28 10.80
C LEU A 127 6.38 4.74 12.23
N LYS A 128 6.99 5.42 13.19
CA LYS A 128 6.90 5.06 14.60
C LYS A 128 5.45 5.14 15.11
N ALA A 129 4.72 6.18 14.73
CA ALA A 129 3.34 6.36 15.18
C ALA A 129 2.41 5.24 14.66
N VAL A 130 2.52 4.85 13.39
CA VAL A 130 1.76 3.71 12.85
C VAL A 130 2.27 2.36 13.38
N GLY A 131 3.56 2.29 13.74
CA GLY A 131 4.17 1.13 14.40
C GLY A 131 3.61 0.85 15.80
N ARG A 132 3.14 1.87 16.51
CA ARG A 132 2.46 1.73 17.81
C ARG A 132 1.01 1.28 17.68
N GLN A 133 0.45 1.28 16.47
CA GLN A 133 -0.86 0.74 16.20
C GLN A 133 -0.76 -0.78 16.00
N LYS A 134 -1.88 -1.49 16.24
CA LYS A 134 -1.95 -2.93 15.96
C LYS A 134 -2.43 -3.25 14.53
N LYS A 135 -2.85 -2.24 13.80
CA LYS A 135 -3.38 -2.39 12.45
C LYS A 135 -2.28 -2.70 11.44
N PRO A 136 -2.56 -3.54 10.44
CA PRO A 136 -1.63 -3.76 9.34
C PRO A 136 -1.29 -2.46 8.62
N VAL A 137 -0.05 -2.38 8.13
CA VAL A 137 0.48 -1.20 7.42
C VAL A 137 0.95 -1.61 6.03
N LEU A 138 0.46 -0.92 5.01
CA LEU A 138 0.95 -0.99 3.63
C LEU A 138 1.95 0.15 3.42
N LEU A 139 3.24 -0.19 3.38
CA LEU A 139 4.32 0.76 3.18
C LEU A 139 4.69 0.82 1.69
N LYS A 140 4.51 1.99 1.07
CA LYS A 140 4.88 2.21 -0.33
C LYS A 140 6.32 2.68 -0.47
N ARG A 141 7.06 2.06 -1.40
CA ARG A 141 8.43 2.46 -1.72
C ARG A 141 8.50 3.89 -2.23
N GLY A 142 9.48 4.64 -1.74
CA GLY A 142 9.77 5.98 -2.24
C GLY A 142 10.31 5.98 -3.67
N LEU A 143 10.20 7.12 -4.34
CA LEU A 143 10.50 7.26 -5.78
C LEU A 143 11.97 7.06 -6.15
N ALA A 144 12.89 7.29 -5.21
CA ALA A 144 14.34 7.23 -5.42
C ALA A 144 15.06 6.46 -4.31
N ASN A 145 14.34 5.59 -3.59
CA ASN A 145 14.89 4.86 -2.46
C ASN A 145 15.39 3.48 -2.88
N THR A 146 16.52 3.08 -2.29
CA THR A 146 17.07 1.74 -2.43
C THR A 146 16.18 0.70 -1.75
N LEU A 147 16.36 -0.57 -2.08
CA LEU A 147 15.65 -1.66 -1.41
C LEU A 147 16.03 -1.74 0.09
N GLU A 148 17.28 -1.47 0.43
CA GLU A 148 17.73 -1.45 1.82
C GLU A 148 17.05 -0.34 2.62
N GLU A 149 16.98 0.89 2.10
CA GLU A 149 16.24 2.00 2.73
C GLU A 149 14.76 1.64 2.91
N PHE A 150 14.17 0.95 1.92
CA PHE A 150 12.78 0.52 1.98
C PHE A 150 12.53 -0.50 3.11
N VAL A 151 13.38 -1.54 3.22
CA VAL A 151 13.29 -2.52 4.30
C VAL A 151 13.59 -1.88 5.66
N MET A 152 14.54 -0.93 5.73
CA MET A 152 14.80 -0.18 6.96
C MET A 152 13.62 0.68 7.41
N SER A 153 12.87 1.24 6.49
CA SER A 153 11.62 1.94 6.82
C SER A 153 10.57 0.98 7.42
N ALA A 154 10.46 -0.24 6.90
CA ALA A 154 9.63 -1.27 7.52
C ALA A 154 10.13 -1.65 8.93
N GLU A 155 11.45 -1.74 9.12
CA GLU A 155 12.05 -2.00 10.43
C GLU A 155 11.66 -0.95 11.48
N TYR A 156 11.54 0.34 11.10
CA TYR A 156 11.06 1.40 12.00
C TYR A 156 9.65 1.13 12.52
N ILE A 157 8.76 0.65 11.67
CA ILE A 157 7.39 0.26 12.05
C ILE A 157 7.44 -0.95 12.99
N MET A 158 8.20 -1.97 12.62
CA MET A 158 8.30 -3.23 13.36
C MET A 158 8.99 -3.06 14.72
N ALA A 159 9.94 -2.13 14.83
CA ALA A 159 10.65 -1.82 16.07
C ALA A 159 9.71 -1.26 17.17
N GLU A 160 8.63 -0.59 16.78
CA GLU A 160 7.60 -0.09 17.70
C GLU A 160 6.59 -1.18 18.12
N GLY A 161 6.71 -2.41 17.59
CA GLY A 161 5.90 -3.56 17.98
C GLY A 161 4.85 -4.02 16.96
N ASN A 162 4.72 -3.34 15.83
CA ASN A 162 3.80 -3.75 14.76
C ASN A 162 4.56 -4.53 13.67
N GLU A 163 4.39 -5.85 13.69
CA GLU A 163 5.02 -6.74 12.70
C GLU A 163 4.16 -6.97 11.45
N ASN A 164 2.94 -6.41 11.40
CA ASN A 164 2.01 -6.56 10.30
C ASN A 164 2.29 -5.52 9.21
N VAL A 165 3.42 -5.66 8.54
CA VAL A 165 3.86 -4.75 7.46
C VAL A 165 3.84 -5.44 6.13
N ILE A 166 3.23 -4.79 5.13
CA ILE A 166 3.19 -5.20 3.73
C ILE A 166 3.97 -4.16 2.93
N LEU A 167 4.92 -4.60 2.13
CA LEU A 167 5.69 -3.75 1.24
C LEU A 167 4.95 -3.56 -0.09
N CYS A 168 5.02 -2.36 -0.67
CA CYS A 168 4.41 -2.08 -1.97
C CYS A 168 5.43 -1.46 -2.92
N GLU A 169 5.82 -2.23 -3.94
CA GLU A 169 6.56 -1.70 -5.10
C GLU A 169 5.57 -0.94 -6.00
N ARG A 170 5.86 0.34 -6.28
CA ARG A 170 4.97 1.24 -7.00
C ARG A 170 5.67 2.04 -8.12
N GLY A 171 6.85 1.64 -8.48
CA GLY A 171 7.69 2.31 -9.45
C GLY A 171 8.68 3.29 -8.84
N ILE A 172 9.82 3.36 -9.45
CA ILE A 172 10.92 4.26 -9.11
C ILE A 172 11.13 5.28 -10.23
N ARG A 173 11.66 6.43 -9.88
CA ARG A 173 12.08 7.44 -10.85
C ARG A 173 13.38 7.00 -11.52
N THR A 174 13.36 6.97 -12.86
CA THR A 174 14.53 6.68 -13.68
C THR A 174 14.73 7.81 -14.69
N PHE A 175 15.71 7.65 -15.58
CA PHE A 175 15.92 8.57 -16.71
C PHE A 175 14.80 8.49 -17.75
N GLU A 176 14.01 7.41 -17.77
CA GLU A 176 12.93 7.24 -18.74
C GLU A 176 11.73 8.13 -18.39
N THR A 177 11.26 8.91 -19.35
CA THR A 177 10.20 9.90 -19.17
C THR A 177 8.90 9.57 -19.91
N SER A 178 8.91 8.51 -20.74
CA SER A 178 7.70 8.05 -21.45
C SER A 178 6.65 7.45 -20.51
N MET A 179 7.06 7.06 -19.32
CA MET A 179 6.21 6.56 -18.23
C MET A 179 6.38 7.45 -17.00
N ARG A 180 5.39 7.43 -16.14
CA ARG A 180 5.47 8.18 -14.88
C ARG A 180 6.63 7.72 -13.99
N ASN A 181 6.80 6.41 -13.84
CA ASN A 181 7.88 5.74 -13.13
C ASN A 181 8.13 4.38 -13.76
N THR A 182 9.26 3.77 -13.43
CA THR A 182 9.62 2.41 -13.86
C THR A 182 9.26 1.41 -12.77
N LEU A 183 8.43 0.42 -13.08
CA LEU A 183 8.11 -0.67 -12.15
C LEU A 183 9.31 -1.59 -12.01
N ASP A 184 9.86 -1.72 -10.79
CA ASP A 184 11.05 -2.50 -10.49
C ASP A 184 10.69 -3.93 -10.06
N LEU A 185 10.36 -4.78 -11.03
CA LEU A 185 10.05 -6.19 -10.77
C LEU A 185 11.29 -6.97 -10.29
N ALA A 186 12.48 -6.63 -10.77
CA ALA A 186 13.72 -7.22 -10.27
C ALA A 186 13.92 -6.92 -8.77
N GLY A 187 13.57 -5.70 -8.36
CA GLY A 187 13.55 -5.31 -6.96
C GLY A 187 12.58 -6.12 -6.13
N VAL A 188 11.42 -6.51 -6.66
CA VAL A 188 10.47 -7.40 -5.98
C VAL A 188 11.10 -8.77 -5.69
N VAL A 189 11.77 -9.37 -6.66
CA VAL A 189 12.47 -10.64 -6.50
C VAL A 189 13.58 -10.53 -5.42
N MET A 190 14.31 -9.41 -5.42
CA MET A 190 15.34 -9.15 -4.39
C MET A 190 14.73 -8.95 -3.01
N LEU A 191 13.59 -8.27 -2.88
CA LEU A 191 12.89 -8.11 -1.60
C LEU A 191 12.53 -9.45 -0.98
N HIS A 192 12.06 -10.43 -1.76
CA HIS A 192 11.76 -11.78 -1.26
C HIS A 192 12.99 -12.50 -0.69
N LYS A 193 14.21 -12.14 -1.11
CA LYS A 193 15.45 -12.65 -0.51
C LYS A 193 15.89 -11.86 0.73
N MET A 194 15.60 -10.57 0.76
CA MET A 194 16.04 -9.68 1.84
C MET A 194 15.13 -9.76 3.06
N THR A 195 13.83 -9.90 2.85
CA THR A 195 12.80 -9.84 3.90
C THR A 195 11.78 -10.97 3.76
N HIS A 196 11.15 -11.30 4.88
CA HIS A 196 10.02 -12.23 4.95
C HIS A 196 8.66 -11.54 4.77
N LEU A 197 8.65 -10.21 4.68
CA LEU A 197 7.43 -9.42 4.57
C LEU A 197 6.77 -9.62 3.20
N PRO A 198 5.43 -9.65 3.13
CA PRO A 198 4.73 -9.72 1.86
C PRO A 198 5.02 -8.50 0.98
N VAL A 199 5.09 -8.71 -0.32
CA VAL A 199 5.28 -7.64 -1.31
C VAL A 199 4.08 -7.62 -2.23
N VAL A 200 3.46 -6.47 -2.37
CA VAL A 200 2.43 -6.18 -3.39
C VAL A 200 2.99 -5.24 -4.45
N VAL A 201 2.41 -5.29 -5.63
CA VAL A 201 2.84 -4.48 -6.78
C VAL A 201 1.72 -3.54 -7.18
N ASP A 202 2.06 -2.27 -7.39
CA ASP A 202 1.14 -1.22 -7.84
C ASP A 202 1.56 -0.71 -9.22
N PRO A 203 1.08 -1.35 -10.30
CA PRO A 203 1.43 -0.97 -11.66
C PRO A 203 0.80 0.36 -12.07
N SER A 204 -0.34 0.73 -11.49
CA SER A 204 -1.07 1.95 -11.84
C SER A 204 -0.29 3.21 -11.49
N HIS A 205 0.30 3.27 -10.29
CA HIS A 205 1.16 4.39 -9.89
C HIS A 205 2.56 4.31 -10.52
N ALA A 206 2.98 3.13 -10.96
CA ALA A 206 4.24 2.98 -11.67
C ALA A 206 4.15 3.60 -13.07
N CYS A 207 3.35 3.05 -13.96
CA CYS A 207 3.33 3.47 -15.36
C CYS A 207 2.59 4.79 -15.61
N GLY A 208 1.51 5.06 -14.87
CA GLY A 208 0.68 6.25 -15.06
C GLY A 208 -0.24 6.22 -16.29
N HIS A 209 -0.27 5.11 -17.03
CA HIS A 209 -1.09 4.88 -18.23
C HIS A 209 -2.01 3.69 -18.04
N ALA A 210 -3.32 3.89 -18.14
CA ALA A 210 -4.32 2.85 -17.89
C ALA A 210 -4.16 1.63 -18.81
N TRP A 211 -3.83 1.84 -20.07
CA TRP A 211 -3.64 0.77 -21.06
C TRP A 211 -2.46 -0.15 -20.76
N MET A 212 -1.44 0.33 -20.02
CA MET A 212 -0.27 -0.47 -19.63
C MET A 212 -0.52 -1.37 -18.42
N VAL A 213 -1.52 -1.04 -17.60
CA VAL A 213 -1.75 -1.75 -16.33
C VAL A 213 -2.00 -3.25 -16.52
N PRO A 214 -2.84 -3.71 -17.48
CA PRO A 214 -3.03 -5.14 -17.71
C PRO A 214 -1.74 -5.87 -18.10
N CYS A 215 -0.90 -5.25 -18.94
CA CYS A 215 0.37 -5.84 -19.35
C CYS A 215 1.34 -6.00 -18.18
N LEU A 216 1.44 -4.97 -17.33
CA LEU A 216 2.30 -5.02 -16.14
C LEU A 216 1.79 -6.01 -15.09
N LEU A 217 0.48 -6.16 -14.93
CA LEU A 217 -0.10 -7.17 -14.04
C LEU A 217 0.18 -8.59 -14.56
N TYR A 218 0.13 -8.81 -15.87
CA TYR A 218 0.44 -10.10 -16.47
C TYR A 218 1.90 -10.52 -16.26
N THR A 219 2.83 -9.55 -16.30
CA THR A 219 4.27 -9.80 -16.13
C THR A 219 4.74 -9.74 -14.67
N SER A 220 3.88 -9.29 -13.74
CA SER A 220 4.24 -9.23 -12.32
C SER A 220 4.26 -10.62 -11.69
N PRO A 221 5.16 -10.89 -10.73
CA PRO A 221 5.21 -12.17 -10.04
C PRO A 221 3.87 -12.53 -9.39
N SER A 222 3.43 -13.75 -9.62
CA SER A 222 2.22 -14.30 -9.04
C SER A 222 2.54 -15.62 -8.33
N PRO A 223 1.84 -15.99 -7.24
CA PRO A 223 1.99 -17.30 -6.61
C PRO A 223 1.74 -18.48 -7.55
N ARG A 224 1.12 -18.25 -8.71
CA ARG A 224 0.89 -19.28 -9.73
C ARG A 224 2.10 -19.53 -10.63
N ASP A 225 3.09 -18.64 -10.59
CA ASP A 225 4.26 -18.64 -11.46
C ASP A 225 5.52 -19.17 -10.73
N SER A 226 5.35 -19.65 -9.50
CA SER A 226 6.40 -20.20 -8.62
C SER A 226 6.32 -21.72 -8.51
#